data_017e0c25ff11b68d1abdc3ba0900e084
#
_entry.id   017e0c25ff11b68d1abdc3ba0900e084
#
_cell.length_a   1.000
_cell.length_b   1.000
_cell.length_c   1.000
_cell.angle_alpha   90.00
_cell.angle_beta   90.00
_cell.angle_gamma   90.00
#
_symmetry.space_group_name_H-M   'P 1'
#
loop_
_entity.id
_entity.type
_entity.pdbx_description
1 polymer ?
#
loop_
_entity_poly.entity_id
_entity_poly.type
_entity_poly.pdbx_seq_one_letter_code
_entity_poly.pdbx_strand_id
1 'polypeptide(L)'
;THVHWDHIGGHKYFDNIAVHEEEKDWLSVRFPIPLQVVKNNLTRLPCDFPRDFDINAYQIFQGIPQRILHDGDFLNLGGREIQVVHTLGHSPGHCCFYEPERNYLYSGDLIYKGSLDAFYPTTDPKLFYQSIRRIRKYNIKKVLPGHHQLDIPVSLIADIEAGFAQLERAGKLKQGNGLFKFQDFQIHI
;
A
#
# COMPACT_ATOMS: atom_id res chain seq x y z
N THR A 1 -1.31 6.61 0.17
CA THR A 1 -0.08 5.81 -0.02
C THR A 1 0.11 5.37 -1.47
N HIS A 2 -0.99 5.01 -2.19
CA HIS A 2 -0.96 4.53 -3.56
C HIS A 2 -2.36 4.58 -4.19
N VAL A 3 -2.44 4.36 -5.50
CA VAL A 3 -3.69 4.44 -6.25
C VAL A 3 -4.31 3.04 -6.42
N HIS A 4 -4.79 2.46 -5.30
CA HIS A 4 -5.71 1.33 -5.36
C HIS A 4 -7.11 1.78 -4.96
N TRP A 5 -8.12 1.06 -5.43
CA TRP A 5 -9.54 1.43 -5.32
C TRP A 5 -10.01 1.60 -3.86
N ASP A 6 -9.47 0.84 -2.93
CA ASP A 6 -9.76 0.90 -1.50
C ASP A 6 -9.02 2.04 -0.76
N HIS A 7 -8.04 2.67 -1.41
CA HIS A 7 -7.31 3.83 -0.87
C HIS A 7 -7.78 5.16 -1.45
N ILE A 8 -8.44 5.17 -2.60
CA ILE A 8 -8.83 6.40 -3.30
C ILE A 8 -10.32 6.74 -3.22
N GLY A 9 -11.16 5.87 -2.65
CA GLY A 9 -12.62 6.08 -2.63
C GLY A 9 -13.07 7.37 -1.94
N GLY A 10 -12.31 7.85 -0.96
CA GLY A 10 -12.56 9.12 -0.26
C GLY A 10 -12.04 10.37 -0.95
N HIS A 11 -11.26 10.26 -2.03
CA HIS A 11 -10.59 11.41 -2.66
C HIS A 11 -11.58 12.46 -3.18
N LYS A 12 -12.77 12.07 -3.58
CA LYS A 12 -13.83 12.99 -4.04
C LYS A 12 -14.26 14.05 -3.01
N TYR A 13 -13.87 13.88 -1.75
CA TYR A 13 -14.18 14.83 -0.67
C TYR A 13 -13.04 15.79 -0.37
N PHE A 14 -11.94 15.76 -1.12
CA PHE A 14 -10.76 16.57 -0.92
C PHE A 14 -10.39 17.34 -2.18
N ASP A 15 -10.06 18.63 -2.02
CA ASP A 15 -9.65 19.49 -3.12
C ASP A 15 -8.17 19.33 -3.49
N ASN A 16 -7.35 18.89 -2.52
CA ASN A 16 -5.92 18.72 -2.70
C ASN A 16 -5.51 17.26 -2.63
N ILE A 17 -5.34 16.65 -3.79
CA ILE A 17 -4.92 15.26 -3.93
C ILE A 17 -3.46 15.22 -4.37
N ALA A 18 -2.66 14.45 -3.65
CA ALA A 18 -1.28 14.17 -4.00
C ALA A 18 -1.12 12.68 -4.36
N VAL A 19 -0.31 12.40 -5.38
CA VAL A 19 -0.02 11.04 -5.84
C VAL A 19 1.43 10.94 -6.27
N HIS A 20 2.03 9.76 -6.14
CA HIS A 20 3.36 9.52 -6.68
C HIS A 20 3.34 9.54 -8.21
N GLU A 21 4.42 10.03 -8.81
CA GLU A 21 4.55 10.20 -10.27
C GLU A 21 4.20 8.92 -11.05
N GLU A 22 4.63 7.77 -10.56
CA GLU A 22 4.42 6.47 -11.21
C GLU A 22 2.95 6.02 -11.29
N GLU A 23 2.05 6.65 -10.51
CA GLU A 23 0.63 6.31 -10.49
C GLU A 23 -0.30 7.47 -10.85
N LYS A 24 0.26 8.60 -11.31
CA LYS A 24 -0.57 9.74 -11.71
C LYS A 24 -1.59 9.39 -12.79
N ASP A 25 -1.20 8.56 -13.76
CA ASP A 25 -2.06 8.16 -14.87
C ASP A 25 -3.12 7.15 -14.46
N TRP A 26 -2.87 6.35 -13.41
CA TRP A 26 -3.89 5.48 -12.81
C TRP A 26 -5.03 6.28 -12.20
N LEU A 27 -4.70 7.42 -11.61
CA LEU A 27 -5.69 8.32 -11.02
C LEU A 27 -6.38 9.21 -12.06
N SER A 28 -5.62 9.73 -13.05
CA SER A 28 -6.12 10.79 -13.94
C SER A 28 -6.60 10.30 -15.31
N VAL A 29 -6.13 9.12 -15.75
CA VAL A 29 -6.44 8.61 -17.09
C VAL A 29 -7.22 7.30 -17.02
N ARG A 30 -6.62 6.26 -16.44
CA ARG A 30 -7.21 4.93 -16.39
C ARG A 30 -6.64 4.08 -15.26
N PHE A 31 -7.51 3.62 -14.38
CA PHE A 31 -7.16 2.63 -13.37
C PHE A 31 -6.86 1.26 -14.05
N PRO A 32 -5.77 0.56 -13.65
CA PRO A 32 -5.29 -0.62 -14.38
C PRO A 32 -6.16 -1.86 -14.22
N ILE A 33 -6.93 -1.95 -13.12
CA ILE A 33 -7.79 -3.11 -12.85
C ILE A 33 -9.19 -2.84 -13.38
N PRO A 34 -9.80 -3.77 -14.15
CA PRO A 34 -11.16 -3.59 -14.64
C PRO A 34 -12.18 -3.38 -13.52
N LEU A 35 -13.14 -2.46 -13.73
CA LEU A 35 -14.17 -2.12 -12.75
C LEU A 35 -14.94 -3.36 -12.24
N GLN A 36 -15.21 -4.32 -13.12
CA GLN A 36 -15.94 -5.54 -12.72
C GLN A 36 -15.12 -6.39 -11.72
N VAL A 37 -13.80 -6.45 -11.88
CA VAL A 37 -12.91 -7.14 -10.93
C VAL A 37 -12.95 -6.46 -9.57
N VAL A 38 -12.93 -5.13 -9.54
CA VAL A 38 -13.05 -4.34 -8.31
C VAL A 38 -14.40 -4.58 -7.64
N LYS A 39 -15.50 -4.54 -8.39
CA LYS A 39 -16.85 -4.84 -7.86
C LYS A 39 -16.93 -6.24 -7.24
N ASN A 40 -16.36 -7.23 -7.90
CA ASN A 40 -16.30 -8.60 -7.37
C ASN A 40 -15.48 -8.69 -6.08
N ASN A 41 -14.36 -7.96 -6.00
CA ASN A 41 -13.54 -7.92 -4.78
C ASN A 41 -14.27 -7.24 -3.61
N LEU A 42 -14.97 -6.13 -3.87
CA LEU A 42 -15.76 -5.42 -2.86
C LEU A 42 -16.84 -6.29 -2.22
N THR A 43 -17.44 -7.20 -2.98
CA THR A 43 -18.57 -8.03 -2.53
C THR A 43 -18.17 -9.48 -2.23
N ARG A 44 -16.89 -9.82 -2.32
CA ARG A 44 -16.40 -11.21 -2.13
C ARG A 44 -16.60 -11.73 -0.72
N LEU A 45 -16.45 -10.86 0.27
CA LEU A 45 -16.63 -11.21 1.68
C LEU A 45 -17.89 -10.54 2.22
N PRO A 46 -18.59 -11.16 3.17
CA PRO A 46 -19.71 -10.53 3.87
C PRO A 46 -19.26 -9.19 4.47
N CYS A 47 -20.02 -8.13 4.19
CA CYS A 47 -19.77 -6.80 4.70
C CYS A 47 -21.12 -6.09 4.91
N ASP A 48 -21.23 -5.34 6.00
CA ASP A 48 -22.37 -4.47 6.26
C ASP A 48 -22.19 -3.17 5.46
N PHE A 49 -22.69 -3.16 4.24
CA PHE A 49 -22.71 -1.96 3.42
C PHE A 49 -23.74 -0.94 3.95
N PRO A 50 -23.49 0.38 3.74
CA PRO A 50 -24.52 1.40 3.93
C PRO A 50 -25.83 1.05 3.21
N ARG A 51 -26.97 1.46 3.77
CA ARG A 51 -28.30 1.11 3.21
C ARG A 51 -28.52 1.58 1.78
N ASP A 52 -27.87 2.68 1.40
CA ASP A 52 -27.92 3.31 0.08
C ASP A 52 -26.79 2.85 -0.85
N PHE A 53 -25.97 1.88 -0.43
CA PHE A 53 -24.89 1.37 -1.27
C PHE A 53 -25.45 0.49 -2.39
N ASP A 54 -25.20 0.92 -3.64
CA ASP A 54 -25.50 0.14 -4.84
C ASP A 54 -24.19 -0.21 -5.57
N ILE A 55 -23.84 -1.48 -5.59
CA ILE A 55 -22.67 -1.99 -6.30
C ILE A 55 -22.72 -1.71 -7.80
N ASN A 56 -23.92 -1.64 -8.40
CA ASN A 56 -24.06 -1.35 -9.83
C ASN A 56 -23.69 0.11 -10.14
N ALA A 57 -24.02 1.01 -9.22
CA ALA A 57 -23.69 2.43 -9.32
C ALA A 57 -22.22 2.72 -8.91
N TYR A 58 -21.51 1.78 -8.28
CA TYR A 58 -20.13 2.00 -7.86
C TYR A 58 -19.20 2.28 -9.04
N GLN A 59 -18.39 3.32 -8.90
CA GLN A 59 -17.33 3.70 -9.84
C GLN A 59 -16.02 3.90 -9.08
N ILE A 60 -14.92 3.54 -9.73
CA ILE A 60 -13.58 3.86 -9.21
C ILE A 60 -13.37 5.36 -9.36
N PHE A 61 -12.92 6.02 -8.27
CA PHE A 61 -12.62 7.44 -8.34
C PHE A 61 -11.54 7.72 -9.39
N GLN A 62 -11.77 8.74 -10.19
CA GLN A 62 -10.76 9.31 -11.09
C GLN A 62 -10.74 10.83 -10.93
N GLY A 63 -9.56 11.42 -10.98
CA GLY A 63 -9.37 12.85 -10.81
C GLY A 63 -7.93 13.28 -11.13
N ILE A 64 -7.74 14.57 -11.28
CA ILE A 64 -6.42 15.13 -11.57
C ILE A 64 -5.73 15.45 -10.23
N PRO A 65 -4.54 14.88 -9.94
CA PRO A 65 -3.81 15.24 -8.73
C PRO A 65 -3.29 16.67 -8.84
N GLN A 66 -3.39 17.43 -7.72
CA GLN A 66 -2.86 18.80 -7.62
C GLN A 66 -1.37 18.79 -7.29
N ARG A 67 -0.86 17.70 -6.72
CA ARG A 67 0.56 17.57 -6.39
C ARG A 67 1.08 16.20 -6.81
N ILE A 68 2.21 16.20 -7.50
CA ILE A 68 2.99 14.99 -7.80
C ILE A 68 4.05 14.83 -6.70
N LEU A 69 4.15 13.63 -6.16
CA LEU A 69 5.10 13.26 -5.13
C LEU A 69 6.27 12.50 -5.73
N HIS A 70 7.45 12.74 -5.17
CA HIS A 70 8.68 12.02 -5.49
C HIS A 70 9.31 11.48 -4.21
N ASP A 71 10.20 10.52 -4.37
CA ASP A 71 10.96 9.97 -3.26
C ASP A 71 11.78 11.08 -2.55
N GLY A 72 11.69 11.10 -1.23
CA GLY A 72 12.40 12.09 -0.40
C GLY A 72 11.69 13.43 -0.24
N ASP A 73 10.58 13.67 -0.92
CA ASP A 73 9.77 14.88 -0.71
C ASP A 73 9.33 15.02 0.74
N PHE A 74 9.17 16.28 1.19
CA PHE A 74 8.58 16.58 2.48
C PHE A 74 7.21 17.24 2.32
N LEU A 75 6.26 16.76 3.13
CA LEU A 75 4.92 17.33 3.28
C LEU A 75 4.89 18.10 4.61
N ASN A 76 4.77 19.43 4.53
CA ASN A 76 4.60 20.26 5.71
C ASN A 76 3.11 20.38 6.05
N LEU A 77 2.73 19.93 7.23
CA LEU A 77 1.36 19.93 7.73
C LEU A 77 1.10 21.02 8.80
N GLY A 78 1.92 22.07 8.82
CA GLY A 78 1.78 23.13 9.83
C GLY A 78 2.25 22.68 11.21
N GLY A 79 3.57 22.55 11.39
CA GLY A 79 4.20 22.09 12.63
C GLY A 79 4.51 20.60 12.69
N ARG A 80 4.26 19.87 11.61
CA ARG A 80 4.70 18.48 11.41
C ARG A 80 5.20 18.31 9.99
N GLU A 81 6.31 17.62 9.85
CA GLU A 81 6.86 17.24 8.54
C GLU A 81 6.80 15.73 8.33
N ILE A 82 6.39 15.36 7.16
CA ILE A 82 6.28 13.94 6.77
C ILE A 82 7.08 13.72 5.50
N GLN A 83 8.05 12.83 5.56
CA GLN A 83 8.85 12.42 4.42
C GLN A 83 8.12 11.38 3.57
N VAL A 84 8.08 11.59 2.27
CA VAL A 84 7.66 10.60 1.29
C VAL A 84 8.79 9.59 1.09
N VAL A 85 8.52 8.33 1.32
CA VAL A 85 9.47 7.23 1.08
C VAL A 85 8.85 6.32 0.02
N HIS A 86 9.37 6.40 -1.20
CA HIS A 86 8.90 5.56 -2.30
C HIS A 86 9.24 4.10 -2.04
N THR A 87 8.24 3.25 -1.98
CA THR A 87 8.33 1.84 -1.58
C THR A 87 7.61 0.94 -2.58
N LEU A 88 8.24 0.79 -3.74
CA LEU A 88 7.72 -0.02 -4.85
C LEU A 88 7.49 -1.48 -4.46
N GLY A 89 6.64 -2.16 -5.22
CA GLY A 89 6.47 -3.60 -5.15
C GLY A 89 5.05 -4.03 -4.91
N HIS A 90 4.32 -3.40 -3.99
CA HIS A 90 2.87 -3.55 -3.87
C HIS A 90 2.16 -2.88 -5.06
N SER A 91 2.64 -1.71 -5.43
CA SER A 91 2.27 -1.01 -6.66
C SER A 91 3.44 -0.12 -7.12
N PRO A 92 3.46 0.39 -8.36
CA PRO A 92 4.58 1.18 -8.86
C PRO A 92 4.81 2.47 -8.10
N GLY A 93 3.76 3.16 -7.66
CA GLY A 93 3.84 4.43 -6.95
C GLY A 93 3.57 4.33 -5.46
N HIS A 94 3.58 3.12 -4.89
CA HIS A 94 3.36 2.96 -3.45
C HIS A 94 4.39 3.74 -2.64
N CYS A 95 3.92 4.53 -1.68
CA CYS A 95 4.74 5.27 -0.73
C CYS A 95 4.38 4.93 0.71
N CYS A 96 5.40 4.73 1.52
CA CYS A 96 5.29 4.95 2.95
C CYS A 96 5.50 6.44 3.26
N PHE A 97 4.95 6.88 4.37
CA PHE A 97 5.16 8.22 4.89
C PHE A 97 5.85 8.12 6.25
N TYR A 98 7.01 8.74 6.38
CA TYR A 98 7.78 8.72 7.61
C TYR A 98 7.74 10.10 8.29
N GLU A 99 7.40 10.14 9.57
CA GLU A 99 7.41 11.33 10.41
C GLU A 99 8.65 11.31 11.31
N PRO A 100 9.73 12.05 10.97
CA PRO A 100 11.01 11.95 11.68
C PRO A 100 10.94 12.38 13.14
N GLU A 101 10.16 13.43 13.44
CA GLU A 101 10.04 13.96 14.79
C GLU A 101 9.47 12.94 15.79
N ARG A 102 8.50 12.12 15.34
CA ARG A 102 7.87 11.09 16.17
C ARG A 102 8.42 9.70 15.94
N ASN A 103 9.18 9.51 14.87
CA ASN A 103 9.64 8.21 14.40
C ASN A 103 8.44 7.28 14.04
N TYR A 104 7.39 7.84 13.44
CA TYR A 104 6.21 7.09 12.99
C TYR A 104 6.30 6.78 11.51
N LEU A 105 5.90 5.56 11.17
CA LEU A 105 5.79 5.10 9.79
C LEU A 105 4.33 4.81 9.45
N TYR A 106 3.79 5.53 8.49
CA TYR A 106 2.51 5.22 7.84
C TYR A 106 2.85 4.30 6.67
N SER A 107 2.61 3.00 6.85
CA SER A 107 3.18 1.98 5.96
C SER A 107 2.31 1.61 4.78
N GLY A 108 1.07 2.11 4.69
CA GLY A 108 0.16 1.67 3.63
C GLY A 108 0.06 0.16 3.56
N ASP A 109 0.30 -0.39 2.38
CA ASP A 109 0.20 -1.82 2.09
C ASP A 109 1.55 -2.55 2.08
N LEU A 110 2.58 -1.90 2.61
CA LEU A 110 3.89 -2.52 2.73
C LEU A 110 4.03 -3.39 4.00
N ILE A 111 3.46 -2.94 5.14
CA ILE A 111 3.66 -3.58 6.45
C ILE A 111 2.33 -3.60 7.21
N TYR A 112 1.76 -4.76 7.42
CA TYR A 112 0.57 -5.02 8.24
C TYR A 112 0.47 -6.51 8.61
N LYS A 113 -0.36 -6.84 9.60
CA LYS A 113 -0.74 -8.22 9.90
C LYS A 113 -1.85 -8.65 8.95
N GLY A 114 -1.54 -9.57 8.03
CA GLY A 114 -2.49 -10.02 7.02
C GLY A 114 -1.81 -10.61 5.79
N SER A 115 -2.45 -10.53 4.63
CA SER A 115 -1.90 -10.99 3.37
C SER A 115 -1.19 -9.85 2.66
N LEU A 116 0.14 -9.90 2.61
CA LEU A 116 0.95 -8.96 1.83
C LEU A 116 0.88 -9.37 0.36
N ASP A 117 0.13 -8.62 -0.42
CA ASP A 117 -0.19 -8.97 -1.80
C ASP A 117 0.87 -8.46 -2.78
N ALA A 118 1.58 -9.40 -3.39
CA ALA A 118 2.58 -9.18 -4.42
C ALA A 118 2.34 -10.10 -5.65
N PHE A 119 1.08 -10.52 -5.88
CA PHE A 119 0.68 -11.46 -6.95
C PHE A 119 -0.03 -10.79 -8.12
N TYR A 120 -0.56 -9.58 -7.96
CA TYR A 120 -1.21 -8.86 -9.05
C TYR A 120 -0.20 -8.51 -10.16
N PRO A 121 -0.64 -8.40 -11.43
CA PRO A 121 0.25 -8.05 -12.54
C PRO A 121 0.99 -6.71 -12.35
N THR A 122 0.46 -5.83 -11.50
CA THR A 122 1.03 -4.52 -11.18
C THR A 122 2.02 -4.54 -10.02
N THR A 123 2.23 -5.69 -9.39
CA THR A 123 3.15 -5.87 -8.25
C THR A 123 4.49 -6.45 -8.69
N ASP A 124 5.52 -6.26 -7.88
CA ASP A 124 6.84 -6.89 -8.04
C ASP A 124 7.35 -7.38 -6.68
N PRO A 125 7.39 -8.71 -6.45
CA PRO A 125 7.84 -9.28 -5.19
C PRO A 125 9.28 -8.92 -4.80
N LYS A 126 10.17 -8.73 -5.79
CA LYS A 126 11.57 -8.35 -5.53
C LYS A 126 11.67 -6.90 -5.09
N LEU A 127 10.96 -6.00 -5.77
CA LEU A 127 10.89 -4.59 -5.38
C LEU A 127 10.19 -4.42 -4.03
N PHE A 128 9.16 -5.23 -3.75
CA PHE A 128 8.52 -5.28 -2.44
C PHE A 128 9.54 -5.60 -1.35
N TYR A 129 10.32 -6.66 -1.53
CA TYR A 129 11.38 -7.03 -0.60
C TYR A 129 12.44 -5.93 -0.43
N GLN A 130 12.87 -5.31 -1.52
CA GLN A 130 13.83 -4.18 -1.45
C GLN A 130 13.25 -3.02 -0.63
N SER A 131 11.95 -2.73 -0.78
CA SER A 131 11.25 -1.70 -0.03
C SER A 131 11.20 -2.00 1.47
N ILE A 132 10.93 -3.25 1.86
CA ILE A 132 11.03 -3.68 3.28
C ILE A 132 12.44 -3.43 3.82
N ARG A 133 13.47 -3.86 3.08
CA ARG A 133 14.88 -3.65 3.48
C ARG A 133 15.25 -2.17 3.58
N ARG A 134 14.67 -1.33 2.74
CA ARG A 134 14.85 0.12 2.82
C ARG A 134 14.24 0.68 4.11
N ILE A 135 13.00 0.31 4.41
CA ILE A 135 12.28 0.76 5.62
C ILE A 135 12.98 0.31 6.90
N ARG A 136 13.62 -0.85 6.92
CA ARG A 136 14.41 -1.33 8.05
C ARG A 136 15.55 -0.39 8.49
N LYS A 137 15.98 0.51 7.64
CA LYS A 137 17.06 1.47 7.93
C LYS A 137 16.57 2.71 8.70
N TYR A 138 15.25 2.91 8.79
CA TYR A 138 14.67 4.03 9.51
C TYR A 138 14.56 3.73 11.01
N ASN A 139 14.68 4.78 11.83
CA ASN A 139 14.44 4.66 13.27
C ASN A 139 12.93 4.74 13.53
N ILE A 140 12.25 3.59 13.53
CA ILE A 140 10.79 3.52 13.65
C ILE A 140 10.41 3.12 15.08
N LYS A 141 9.58 3.91 15.73
CA LYS A 141 8.98 3.64 17.04
C LYS A 141 7.55 3.15 16.96
N LYS A 142 6.84 3.49 15.88
CA LYS A 142 5.45 3.07 15.67
C LYS A 142 5.18 2.88 14.18
N VAL A 143 4.49 1.78 13.86
CA VAL A 143 3.97 1.52 12.50
C VAL A 143 2.46 1.75 12.51
N LEU A 144 1.98 2.47 11.52
CA LEU A 144 0.56 2.77 11.28
C LEU A 144 0.19 2.21 9.90
N PRO A 145 -0.38 1.00 9.86
CA PRO A 145 -0.68 0.30 8.62
C PRO A 145 -1.94 0.83 7.93
N GLY A 146 -2.08 0.55 6.62
CA GLY A 146 -3.28 0.83 5.85
C GLY A 146 -4.42 -0.15 6.11
N HIS A 147 -4.11 -1.36 6.57
CA HIS A 147 -5.07 -2.45 6.74
C HIS A 147 -5.01 -3.13 8.12
N HIS A 148 -6.13 -3.74 8.50
CA HIS A 148 -6.29 -4.59 9.69
C HIS A 148 -6.03 -3.86 11.02
N GLN A 149 -5.15 -4.39 11.85
CA GLN A 149 -4.89 -3.88 13.20
C GLN A 149 -3.96 -2.68 13.17
N LEU A 150 -4.31 -1.61 13.88
CA LEU A 150 -3.48 -0.41 14.00
C LEU A 150 -2.32 -0.58 14.99
N ASP A 151 -2.49 -1.45 15.98
CA ASP A 151 -1.46 -1.71 16.99
C ASP A 151 -0.66 -2.96 16.62
N ILE A 152 0.39 -2.74 15.85
CA ILE A 152 1.31 -3.78 15.41
C ILE A 152 2.71 -3.51 15.97
N PRO A 153 3.45 -4.57 16.39
CA PRO A 153 4.80 -4.39 16.90
C PRO A 153 5.77 -3.97 15.79
N VAL A 154 6.71 -3.10 16.09
CA VAL A 154 7.75 -2.67 15.14
C VAL A 154 8.62 -3.85 14.68
N SER A 155 8.76 -4.89 15.51
CA SER A 155 9.48 -6.13 15.15
C SER A 155 8.88 -6.83 13.93
N LEU A 156 7.58 -6.63 13.64
CA LEU A 156 6.94 -7.21 12.45
C LEU A 156 7.67 -6.85 11.14
N ILE A 157 8.33 -5.69 11.08
CA ILE A 157 9.14 -5.31 9.91
C ILE A 157 10.28 -6.32 9.69
N ALA A 158 10.95 -6.73 10.77
CA ALA A 158 12.04 -7.73 10.70
C ALA A 158 11.50 -9.11 10.32
N ASP A 159 10.33 -9.48 10.85
CA ASP A 159 9.72 -10.77 10.57
C ASP A 159 9.29 -10.86 9.09
N ILE A 160 8.70 -9.79 8.55
CA ILE A 160 8.35 -9.69 7.13
C ILE A 160 9.62 -9.75 6.25
N GLU A 161 10.67 -9.00 6.60
CA GLU A 161 11.94 -9.06 5.88
C GLU A 161 12.49 -10.49 5.84
N ALA A 162 12.49 -11.18 6.98
CA ALA A 162 12.95 -12.57 7.08
C ALA A 162 12.12 -13.52 6.21
N GLY A 163 10.79 -13.32 6.16
CA GLY A 163 9.89 -14.09 5.28
C GLY A 163 10.26 -13.91 3.81
N PHE A 164 10.42 -12.68 3.34
CA PHE A 164 10.85 -12.40 1.96
C PHE A 164 12.24 -12.96 1.67
N ALA A 165 13.19 -12.83 2.60
CA ALA A 165 14.54 -13.41 2.47
C ALA A 165 14.51 -14.95 2.35
N GLN A 166 13.61 -15.61 3.09
CA GLN A 166 13.41 -17.06 2.97
C GLN A 166 12.92 -17.44 1.58
N LEU A 167 11.95 -16.70 1.04
CA LEU A 167 11.40 -16.95 -0.32
C LEU A 167 12.44 -16.67 -1.40
N GLU A 168 13.27 -15.64 -1.24
CA GLU A 168 14.36 -15.35 -2.17
C GLU A 168 15.38 -16.49 -2.22
N ARG A 169 15.86 -16.97 -1.04
CA ARG A 169 16.79 -18.11 -0.96
C ARG A 169 16.21 -19.39 -1.55
N ALA A 170 14.90 -19.58 -1.45
CA ALA A 170 14.20 -20.72 -2.02
C ALA A 170 13.90 -20.57 -3.53
N GLY A 171 14.29 -19.45 -4.17
CA GLY A 171 14.00 -19.15 -5.57
C GLY A 171 12.52 -18.91 -5.87
N LYS A 172 11.73 -18.60 -4.81
CA LYS A 172 10.26 -18.46 -4.90
C LYS A 172 9.79 -17.00 -4.96
N LEU A 173 10.69 -16.05 -4.96
CA LEU A 173 10.35 -14.62 -5.03
C LEU A 173 10.03 -14.20 -6.48
N LYS A 174 8.99 -14.83 -7.04
CA LYS A 174 8.47 -14.61 -8.40
C LYS A 174 6.96 -14.76 -8.38
N GLN A 175 6.25 -13.92 -9.12
CA GLN A 175 4.79 -14.02 -9.26
C GLN A 175 4.35 -15.41 -9.72
N GLY A 176 3.20 -15.85 -9.23
CA GLY A 176 2.61 -17.16 -9.55
C GLY A 176 3.07 -18.31 -8.63
N ASN A 177 3.85 -18.05 -7.60
CA ASN A 177 4.31 -19.09 -6.66
C ASN A 177 3.34 -19.38 -5.51
N GLY A 178 2.28 -18.58 -5.33
CA GLY A 178 1.20 -18.84 -4.40
C GLY A 178 1.33 -18.15 -3.05
N LEU A 179 0.71 -18.74 -2.03
CA LEU A 179 0.54 -18.17 -0.70
C LEU A 179 1.49 -18.83 0.31
N PHE A 180 2.31 -18.02 0.98
CA PHE A 180 3.26 -18.46 1.99
C PHE A 180 2.86 -17.92 3.35
N LYS A 181 2.55 -18.80 4.31
CA LYS A 181 2.09 -18.43 5.65
C LYS A 181 3.24 -18.34 6.63
N PHE A 182 3.23 -17.30 7.45
CA PHE A 182 4.10 -17.06 8.60
C PHE A 182 3.23 -16.87 9.85
N GLN A 183 3.83 -16.60 11.00
CA GLN A 183 3.10 -16.55 12.26
C GLN A 183 2.03 -15.44 12.27
N ASP A 184 2.39 -14.21 11.91
CA ASP A 184 1.53 -13.03 12.02
C ASP A 184 1.10 -12.44 10.66
N PHE A 185 1.60 -12.99 9.56
CA PHE A 185 1.32 -12.52 8.20
C PHE A 185 1.45 -13.66 7.19
N GLN A 186 1.06 -13.38 5.98
CA GLN A 186 1.33 -14.25 4.83
C GLN A 186 1.79 -13.40 3.64
N ILE A 187 2.57 -14.00 2.75
CA ILE A 187 3.03 -13.37 1.51
C ILE A 187 2.35 -14.10 0.36
N HIS A 188 1.62 -13.35 -0.45
CA HIS A 188 0.95 -13.86 -1.63
C HIS A 188 1.68 -13.35 -2.87
N ILE A 189 2.26 -14.29 -3.67
CA ILE A 189 3.10 -13.99 -4.83
C ILE A 189 2.53 -14.64 -6.09
#